data_30288662aa16352fd5a3d10e5c83c2df
#
_entry.id   30288662aa16352fd5a3d10e5c83c2df
#
_cell.length_a   1.000
_cell.length_b   1.000
_cell.length_c   1.000
_cell.angle_alpha   90.00
_cell.angle_beta   90.00
_cell.angle_gamma   90.00
#
_symmetry.space_group_name_H-M   'P 1'
#
loop_
_entity.id
_entity.type
_entity.pdbx_description
1 polymer ?
#
loop_
_entity_poly.entity_id
_entity_poly.type
_entity_poly.pdbx_seq_one_letter_code
_entity_poly.pdbx_strand_id
1 'polypeptide(L)'
;MNFTFSKRAEAIEEGIFAALAHKKNELVEKGMEVYNFSIGTPDFQPPKHVMDAMVEACKDPENYKYAISDRPELIRAMQDFYQKRFGVRLETDEIMTLYGSQEGMAHVAVALCDPGDIMLAPN
;
A
#
# COMPACT_ATOMS: atom_id res chain seq x y z
N MET A 1 6.59 22.95 27.98
CA MET A 1 5.27 22.29 28.08
C MET A 1 5.52 20.80 28.26
N ASN A 2 4.98 20.19 29.31
CA ASN A 2 5.02 18.73 29.48
C ASN A 2 3.75 18.16 28.84
N PHE A 3 3.92 17.37 27.78
CA PHE A 3 2.84 16.63 27.16
C PHE A 3 2.80 15.22 27.72
N THR A 4 1.63 14.75 28.11
CA THR A 4 1.40 13.35 28.47
C THR A 4 0.63 12.70 27.30
N PHE A 5 1.09 11.56 26.85
CA PHE A 5 0.36 10.80 25.85
C PHE A 5 -0.93 10.19 26.43
N SER A 6 -1.86 9.87 25.60
CA SER A 6 -3.05 9.12 26.02
C SER A 6 -2.65 7.67 26.32
N LYS A 7 -3.37 7.01 27.24
CA LYS A 7 -3.14 5.57 27.54
C LYS A 7 -3.18 4.69 26.29
N ARG A 8 -3.97 5.07 25.28
CA ARG A 8 -4.03 4.36 24.00
C ARG A 8 -2.75 4.52 23.19
N ALA A 9 -2.16 5.71 23.18
CA ALA A 9 -0.90 5.97 22.49
C ALA A 9 0.29 5.30 23.23
N GLU A 10 0.26 5.28 24.56
CA GLU A 10 1.28 4.59 25.38
C GLU A 10 1.26 3.07 25.22
N ALA A 11 0.11 2.50 24.85
CA ALA A 11 -0.05 1.06 24.59
C ALA A 11 0.39 0.63 23.17
N ILE A 12 0.78 1.57 22.30
CA ILE A 12 1.30 1.24 20.97
C ILE A 12 2.77 0.86 21.10
N GLU A 13 3.05 -0.41 20.87
CA GLU A 13 4.42 -0.94 20.83
C GLU A 13 5.08 -0.65 19.48
N GLU A 14 6.42 -0.67 19.47
CA GLU A 14 7.19 -0.55 18.23
C GLU A 14 6.85 -1.71 17.28
N GLY A 15 6.54 -1.37 16.02
CA GLY A 15 6.23 -2.37 15.01
C GLY A 15 7.44 -3.30 14.75
N ILE A 16 7.16 -4.58 14.53
CA ILE A 16 8.20 -5.62 14.35
C ILE A 16 9.21 -5.27 13.24
N PHE A 17 8.77 -4.63 12.15
CA PHE A 17 9.68 -4.24 11.07
C PHE A 17 10.66 -3.14 11.48
N ALA A 18 10.24 -2.21 12.33
CA ALA A 18 11.12 -1.18 12.89
C ALA A 18 12.17 -1.82 13.82
N ALA A 19 11.74 -2.69 14.73
CA ALA A 19 12.63 -3.42 15.63
C ALA A 19 13.66 -4.26 14.86
N LEU A 20 13.24 -4.97 13.79
CA LEU A 20 14.15 -5.72 12.93
C LEU A 20 15.12 -4.82 12.16
N ALA A 21 14.67 -3.64 11.68
CA ALA A 21 15.54 -2.67 11.02
C ALA A 21 16.60 -2.12 11.98
N HIS A 22 16.22 -1.77 13.21
CA HIS A 22 17.17 -1.37 14.26
C HIS A 22 18.21 -2.46 14.52
N LYS A 23 17.76 -3.69 14.71
CA LYS A 23 18.66 -4.83 14.96
C LYS A 23 19.63 -5.08 13.82
N LYS A 24 19.14 -5.02 12.57
CA LYS A 24 20.00 -5.11 11.38
C LYS A 24 21.08 -4.04 11.39
N ASN A 25 20.71 -2.78 11.64
CA ASN A 25 21.65 -1.66 11.61
C ASN A 25 22.72 -1.80 12.70
N GLU A 26 22.35 -2.18 13.91
CA GLU A 26 23.32 -2.47 14.99
C GLU A 26 24.36 -3.53 14.61
N LEU A 27 23.92 -4.59 13.90
CA LEU A 27 24.82 -5.67 13.49
C LEU A 27 25.76 -5.22 12.38
N VAL A 28 25.25 -4.45 11.40
CA VAL A 28 26.07 -3.86 10.34
C VAL A 28 27.12 -2.89 10.90
N GLU A 29 26.73 -2.04 11.85
CA GLU A 29 27.67 -1.13 12.53
C GLU A 29 28.78 -1.86 13.29
N LYS A 30 28.52 -3.08 13.78
CA LYS A 30 29.52 -3.97 14.38
C LYS A 30 30.38 -4.70 13.34
N GLY A 31 30.23 -4.39 12.05
CA GLY A 31 30.98 -5.02 10.96
C GLY A 31 30.50 -6.42 10.59
N MET A 32 29.32 -6.83 11.03
CA MET A 32 28.77 -8.14 10.70
C MET A 32 28.08 -8.10 9.32
N GLU A 33 28.25 -9.17 8.55
CA GLU A 33 27.46 -9.39 7.33
C GLU A 33 26.04 -9.83 7.72
N VAL A 34 25.02 -9.14 7.21
CA VAL A 34 23.61 -9.40 7.54
C VAL A 34 22.79 -9.62 6.29
N TYR A 35 22.18 -10.79 6.19
CA TYR A 35 21.22 -11.13 5.15
C TYR A 35 19.80 -10.82 5.65
N ASN A 36 19.16 -9.84 5.02
CA ASN A 36 17.83 -9.37 5.44
C ASN A 36 16.71 -10.00 4.60
N PHE A 37 15.91 -10.86 5.23
CA PHE A 37 14.73 -11.51 4.63
C PHE A 37 13.41 -11.02 5.28
N SER A 38 13.44 -9.92 6.04
CA SER A 38 12.29 -9.46 6.78
C SER A 38 11.25 -8.70 5.94
N ILE A 39 11.68 -8.15 4.80
CA ILE A 39 10.81 -7.33 3.94
C ILE A 39 10.91 -7.84 2.51
N GLY A 40 9.76 -8.22 1.93
CA GLY A 40 9.66 -8.67 0.55
C GLY A 40 9.53 -7.50 -0.44
N THR A 41 10.36 -6.47 -0.32
CA THR A 41 10.37 -5.36 -1.29
C THR A 41 10.93 -5.85 -2.61
N PRO A 42 10.22 -5.67 -3.74
CA PRO A 42 10.76 -6.00 -5.05
C PRO A 42 12.07 -5.24 -5.32
N ASP A 43 13.10 -5.96 -5.75
CA ASP A 43 14.42 -5.40 -6.09
C ASP A 43 14.60 -5.15 -7.60
N PHE A 44 13.64 -5.60 -8.41
CA PHE A 44 13.62 -5.32 -9.84
C PHE A 44 13.13 -3.90 -10.12
N GLN A 45 13.80 -3.23 -11.04
CA GLN A 45 13.35 -1.92 -11.50
C GLN A 45 12.05 -2.06 -12.31
N PRO A 46 11.14 -1.08 -12.22
CA PRO A 46 9.98 -1.03 -13.11
C PRO A 46 10.43 -1.01 -14.58
N PRO A 47 9.65 -1.56 -15.51
CA PRO A 47 9.97 -1.50 -16.94
C PRO A 47 10.20 -0.04 -17.41
N LYS A 48 11.16 0.14 -18.31
CA LYS A 48 11.55 1.49 -18.77
C LYS A 48 10.37 2.35 -19.23
N HIS A 49 9.43 1.77 -19.97
CA HIS A 49 8.25 2.51 -20.45
C HIS A 49 7.34 3.03 -19.32
N VAL A 50 7.30 2.33 -18.19
CA VAL A 50 6.55 2.77 -17.00
C VAL A 50 7.25 3.97 -16.35
N MET A 51 8.57 3.89 -16.21
CA MET A 51 9.37 4.99 -15.66
C MET A 51 9.30 6.23 -16.57
N ASP A 52 9.41 6.05 -17.88
CA ASP A 52 9.32 7.16 -18.85
C ASP A 52 7.94 7.83 -18.80
N ALA A 53 6.86 7.05 -18.72
CA ALA A 53 5.50 7.58 -18.60
C ALA A 53 5.30 8.38 -17.30
N MET A 54 5.91 7.94 -16.19
CA MET A 54 5.87 8.66 -14.93
C MET A 54 6.61 10.00 -15.01
N VAL A 55 7.81 10.00 -15.61
CA VAL A 55 8.58 11.24 -15.83
C VAL A 55 7.81 12.23 -16.70
N GLU A 56 7.14 11.75 -17.76
CA GLU A 56 6.32 12.59 -18.63
C GLU A 56 5.11 13.16 -17.89
N ALA A 57 4.41 12.33 -17.12
CA ALA A 57 3.27 12.75 -16.31
C ALA A 57 3.64 13.83 -15.27
N CYS A 58 4.84 13.78 -14.71
CA CYS A 58 5.34 14.80 -13.77
C CYS A 58 5.54 16.18 -14.39
N LYS A 59 5.60 16.32 -15.71
CA LYS A 59 5.73 17.61 -16.38
C LYS A 59 4.42 18.38 -16.51
N ASP A 60 3.30 17.69 -16.38
CA ASP A 60 1.96 18.28 -16.47
C ASP A 60 1.50 18.79 -15.10
N PRO A 61 1.31 20.12 -14.92
CA PRO A 61 0.83 20.69 -13.66
C PRO A 61 -0.54 20.17 -13.22
N GLU A 62 -1.37 19.72 -14.13
CA GLU A 62 -2.70 19.16 -13.82
C GLU A 62 -2.62 17.88 -12.97
N ASN A 63 -1.50 17.16 -13.04
CA ASN A 63 -1.27 15.95 -12.24
C ASN A 63 -0.95 16.21 -10.76
N TYR A 64 -0.77 17.49 -10.37
CA TYR A 64 -0.50 17.87 -8.97
C TYR A 64 -1.75 18.33 -8.21
N LYS A 65 -2.91 18.22 -8.81
CA LYS A 65 -4.20 18.55 -8.18
C LYS A 65 -4.67 17.43 -7.26
N TYR A 66 -5.54 17.77 -6.33
CA TYR A 66 -6.21 16.76 -5.49
C TYR A 66 -7.00 15.78 -6.36
N ALA A 67 -6.79 14.51 -6.11
CA ALA A 67 -7.65 13.46 -6.64
C ALA A 67 -8.90 13.33 -5.75
N ILE A 68 -10.00 13.94 -6.19
CA ILE A 68 -11.30 13.88 -5.49
C ILE A 68 -12.06 12.60 -5.86
N SER A 69 -11.74 12.03 -7.03
CA SER A 69 -12.30 10.79 -7.56
C SER A 69 -11.25 10.04 -8.34
N ASP A 70 -11.52 8.78 -8.60
CA ASP A 70 -10.67 7.96 -9.45
C ASP A 70 -10.57 8.54 -10.86
N ARG A 71 -9.38 8.49 -11.44
CA ARG A 71 -9.16 8.98 -12.81
C ARG A 71 -9.87 8.07 -13.81
N PRO A 72 -10.70 8.61 -14.72
CA PRO A 72 -11.42 7.81 -15.71
C PRO A 72 -10.50 6.96 -16.60
N GLU A 73 -9.27 7.44 -16.88
CA GLU A 73 -8.26 6.70 -17.64
C GLU A 73 -7.80 5.46 -16.93
N LEU A 74 -7.59 5.55 -15.60
CA LEU A 74 -7.20 4.41 -14.77
C LEU A 74 -8.31 3.37 -14.71
N ILE A 75 -9.55 3.81 -14.48
CA ILE A 75 -10.72 2.91 -14.46
C ILE A 75 -10.84 2.16 -15.79
N ARG A 76 -10.75 2.88 -16.93
CA ARG A 76 -10.78 2.23 -18.26
C ARG A 76 -9.65 1.23 -18.46
N ALA A 77 -8.43 1.58 -18.04
CA ALA A 77 -7.28 0.68 -18.13
C ALA A 77 -7.48 -0.60 -17.31
N MET A 78 -8.10 -0.48 -16.12
CA MET A 78 -8.44 -1.63 -15.28
C MET A 78 -9.53 -2.51 -15.92
N GLN A 79 -10.59 -1.91 -16.45
CA GLN A 79 -11.64 -2.62 -17.19
C GLN A 79 -11.05 -3.41 -18.37
N ASP A 80 -10.22 -2.78 -19.18
CA ASP A 80 -9.54 -3.40 -20.32
C ASP A 80 -8.61 -4.56 -19.88
N PHE A 81 -7.87 -4.35 -18.80
CA PHE A 81 -7.00 -5.38 -18.26
C PHE A 81 -7.78 -6.61 -17.80
N TYR A 82 -8.84 -6.42 -17.02
CA TYR A 82 -9.67 -7.52 -16.53
C TYR A 82 -10.37 -8.25 -17.67
N GLN A 83 -10.89 -7.51 -18.65
CA GLN A 83 -11.50 -8.12 -19.83
C GLN A 83 -10.50 -8.96 -20.64
N LYS A 84 -9.29 -8.42 -20.88
CA LYS A 84 -8.27 -9.12 -21.69
C LYS A 84 -7.64 -10.31 -20.94
N ARG A 85 -7.39 -10.15 -19.65
CA ARG A 85 -6.61 -11.13 -18.88
C ARG A 85 -7.47 -12.25 -18.31
N PHE A 86 -8.70 -11.93 -17.91
CA PHE A 86 -9.57 -12.83 -17.15
C PHE A 86 -10.94 -13.06 -17.82
N GLY A 87 -11.26 -12.34 -18.89
CA GLY A 87 -12.57 -12.40 -19.54
C GLY A 87 -13.71 -11.79 -18.69
N VAL A 88 -13.35 -11.00 -17.67
CA VAL A 88 -14.29 -10.36 -16.75
C VAL A 88 -14.55 -8.95 -17.20
N ARG A 89 -15.83 -8.61 -17.41
CA ARG A 89 -16.28 -7.25 -17.67
C ARG A 89 -16.69 -6.60 -16.35
N LEU A 90 -16.06 -5.47 -16.05
CA LEU A 90 -16.37 -4.66 -14.88
C LEU A 90 -17.04 -3.35 -15.30
N GLU A 91 -18.03 -2.92 -14.53
CA GLU A 91 -18.62 -1.59 -14.67
C GLU A 91 -17.79 -0.58 -13.83
N THR A 92 -18.02 0.72 -14.06
CA THR A 92 -17.22 1.77 -13.41
C THR A 92 -17.38 1.78 -11.89
N ASP A 93 -18.57 1.49 -11.40
CA ASP A 93 -18.92 1.45 -9.97
C ASP A 93 -18.47 0.16 -9.25
N GLU A 94 -17.95 -0.80 -10.00
CA GLU A 94 -17.34 -2.02 -9.46
C GLU A 94 -15.83 -1.89 -9.22
N ILE A 95 -15.25 -0.72 -9.50
CA ILE A 95 -13.81 -0.47 -9.36
C ILE A 95 -13.60 0.72 -8.43
N MET A 96 -12.73 0.53 -7.44
CA MET A 96 -12.25 1.58 -6.55
C MET A 96 -10.73 1.49 -6.42
N THR A 97 -10.03 2.62 -6.57
CA THR A 97 -8.58 2.67 -6.37
C THR A 97 -8.23 2.82 -4.89
N LEU A 98 -7.09 2.28 -4.50
CA LEU A 98 -6.60 2.28 -3.13
C LEU A 98 -5.15 2.74 -3.08
N TYR A 99 -4.75 3.35 -1.98
CA TYR A 99 -3.36 3.67 -1.69
C TYR A 99 -2.62 2.46 -1.07
N GLY A 100 -2.62 1.37 -1.82
CA GLY A 100 -2.11 0.07 -1.40
C GLY A 100 -3.21 -0.86 -0.88
N SER A 101 -3.02 -2.16 -1.07
CA SER A 101 -4.00 -3.19 -0.74
C SER A 101 -4.33 -3.27 0.76
N GLN A 102 -3.43 -2.86 1.64
CA GLN A 102 -3.67 -2.87 3.08
C GLN A 102 -4.82 -1.93 3.50
N GLU A 103 -4.98 -0.80 2.84
CA GLU A 103 -6.12 0.09 3.04
C GLU A 103 -7.45 -0.63 2.77
N GLY A 104 -7.54 -1.33 1.63
CA GLY A 104 -8.73 -2.11 1.29
C GLY A 104 -8.99 -3.25 2.28
N MET A 105 -7.95 -3.96 2.71
CA MET A 105 -8.08 -5.03 3.70
C MET A 105 -8.63 -4.52 5.03
N ALA A 106 -8.18 -3.34 5.48
CA ALA A 106 -8.70 -2.74 6.71
C ALA A 106 -10.14 -2.27 6.55
N HIS A 107 -10.46 -1.61 5.43
CA HIS A 107 -11.78 -1.02 5.22
C HIS A 107 -12.85 -2.04 4.83
N VAL A 108 -12.50 -3.15 4.17
CA VAL A 108 -13.48 -4.17 3.80
C VAL A 108 -14.15 -4.79 5.03
N ALA A 109 -13.40 -4.99 6.11
CA ALA A 109 -13.96 -5.47 7.36
C ALA A 109 -14.99 -4.48 7.94
N VAL A 110 -14.67 -3.18 7.91
CA VAL A 110 -15.58 -2.12 8.39
C VAL A 110 -16.82 -2.01 7.50
N ALA A 111 -16.67 -2.23 6.20
CA ALA A 111 -17.77 -2.10 5.24
C ALA A 111 -18.74 -3.28 5.24
N LEU A 112 -18.27 -4.49 5.59
CA LEU A 112 -19.03 -5.73 5.44
C LEU A 112 -19.40 -6.42 6.74
N CYS A 113 -18.81 -6.01 7.88
CA CYS A 113 -19.01 -6.70 9.15
C CYS A 113 -19.62 -5.78 10.21
N ASP A 114 -20.69 -6.25 10.82
CA ASP A 114 -21.31 -5.65 12.01
C ASP A 114 -20.77 -6.30 13.31
N PRO A 115 -21.01 -5.68 14.49
CA PRO A 115 -20.68 -6.30 15.76
C PRO A 115 -21.32 -7.68 15.94
N GLY A 116 -20.50 -8.72 16.04
CA GLY A 116 -20.94 -10.12 16.13
C GLY A 116 -20.65 -10.95 14.87
N ASP A 117 -20.33 -10.32 13.76
CA ASP A 117 -19.90 -11.03 12.55
C ASP A 117 -18.47 -11.58 12.70
N ILE A 118 -18.17 -12.62 11.94
CA ILE A 118 -16.88 -13.32 11.98
C ILE A 118 -16.19 -13.18 10.64
N MET A 119 -14.97 -12.60 10.66
CA MET A 119 -14.07 -12.60 9.51
C MET A 119 -12.92 -13.57 9.76
N LEU A 120 -12.69 -14.47 8.81
CA LEU A 120 -11.55 -15.40 8.87
C LEU A 120 -10.33 -14.75 8.24
N ALA A 121 -9.22 -14.78 8.96
CA ALA A 121 -7.92 -14.32 8.48
C ALA A 121 -6.89 -15.45 8.63
N PRO A 122 -5.89 -15.56 7.72
CA PRO A 122 -4.79 -16.48 7.92
C PRO A 122 -3.93 -16.06 9.11
N ASN A 123 -3.37 -17.07 9.79
CA ASN A 123 -2.45 -16.86 10.92
C ASN A 123 -1.02 -16.71 10.42
#